data_2f45db486e1ea13c14343d9f5fdd69fa
#
_entry.id   2f45db486e1ea13c14343d9f5fdd69fa
#
_cell.length_a   1.000
_cell.length_b   1.000
_cell.length_c   1.000
_cell.angle_alpha   90.00
_cell.angle_beta   90.00
_cell.angle_gamma   90.00
#
_symmetry.space_group_name_H-M   'P 1'
#
loop_
_entity.id
_entity.type
_entity.pdbx_description
1 polymer ?
#
loop_
_entity_poly.entity_id
_entity_poly.type
_entity_poly.pdbx_seq_one_letter_code
_entity_poly.pdbx_strand_id
1 'polypeptide(L)'
;MNTEKVKTSIKRFFSNPNTLTFFLVIGLVIVVYFIYNYTVSRAISPVTIPYSTKMLTSKTQITNDAIGTVKISGSFVTLSGNGLIQSKAKILNQYVAEGYQIPQNSFFYKEAIVDENQVSKTSFTDLPDNYSIYNLPVSFHSTYGCSIMPGNYIDLYFKAKDTDSPGSKIIFELFIKSIQVYKVVDKEGVDVFSYADGDKEPVPKYIYFAVPNEIFELLRKAEKVPKGSIEIIPVPRNAGYSENPEETTIANEAVENFILSQTEYIAD
;
A
#
# COMPACT_ATOMS: atom_id res chain seq x y z
N MET A 1 74.99 -18.10 3.03
CA MET A 1 74.30 -18.49 1.76
C MET A 1 74.90 -17.65 0.65
N ASN A 2 75.55 -18.26 -0.34
CA ASN A 2 76.49 -17.60 -1.25
C ASN A 2 75.74 -16.85 -2.35
N THR A 3 75.53 -15.56 -2.16
CA THR A 3 74.75 -14.66 -3.03
C THR A 3 75.20 -14.58 -4.46
N GLU A 4 76.55 -14.82 -4.69
CA GLU A 4 77.14 -14.85 -6.00
C GLU A 4 76.74 -16.07 -6.85
N LYS A 5 76.59 -17.25 -6.22
CA LYS A 5 76.16 -18.48 -6.91
C LYS A 5 74.68 -18.38 -7.33
N VAL A 6 73.86 -17.73 -6.51
CA VAL A 6 72.44 -17.52 -6.81
C VAL A 6 72.26 -16.56 -7.99
N LYS A 7 73.01 -15.45 -8.02
CA LYS A 7 73.03 -14.50 -9.14
C LYS A 7 73.40 -15.14 -10.46
N THR A 8 74.44 -16.00 -10.44
CA THR A 8 74.96 -16.68 -11.65
C THR A 8 73.95 -17.73 -12.16
N SER A 9 73.26 -18.45 -11.26
CA SER A 9 72.25 -19.43 -11.64
C SER A 9 71.01 -18.73 -12.23
N ILE A 10 70.58 -17.63 -11.67
CA ILE A 10 69.46 -16.81 -12.18
C ILE A 10 69.79 -16.26 -13.58
N LYS A 11 71.01 -15.73 -13.75
CA LYS A 11 71.48 -15.22 -15.06
C LYS A 11 71.52 -16.30 -16.13
N ARG A 12 72.02 -17.53 -15.82
CA ARG A 12 72.01 -18.67 -16.75
C ARG A 12 70.61 -19.17 -17.07
N PHE A 13 69.72 -19.15 -16.09
CA PHE A 13 68.31 -19.55 -16.26
C PHE A 13 67.58 -18.63 -17.24
N PHE A 14 67.69 -17.32 -17.10
CA PHE A 14 67.05 -16.34 -18.00
C PHE A 14 67.83 -16.15 -19.33
N SER A 15 69.08 -16.62 -19.42
CA SER A 15 69.89 -16.63 -20.67
C SER A 15 69.54 -17.81 -21.59
N ASN A 16 68.75 -18.78 -21.11
CA ASN A 16 68.31 -19.90 -21.93
C ASN A 16 67.08 -19.47 -22.76
N PRO A 17 67.14 -19.47 -24.12
CA PRO A 17 66.05 -19.00 -24.97
C PRO A 17 64.71 -19.75 -24.73
N ASN A 18 64.84 -21.07 -24.46
CA ASN A 18 63.63 -21.87 -24.19
C ASN A 18 62.93 -21.48 -22.87
N THR A 19 63.69 -21.16 -21.82
CA THR A 19 63.19 -20.72 -20.54
C THR A 19 62.60 -19.33 -20.66
N LEU A 20 63.24 -18.44 -21.38
CA LEU A 20 62.73 -17.10 -21.64
C LEU A 20 61.40 -17.16 -22.39
N THR A 21 61.32 -17.97 -23.46
CA THR A 21 60.07 -18.17 -24.23
C THR A 21 58.94 -18.73 -23.35
N PHE A 22 59.24 -19.70 -22.47
CA PHE A 22 58.26 -20.27 -21.56
C PHE A 22 57.65 -19.21 -20.61
N PHE A 23 58.49 -18.38 -19.99
CA PHE A 23 58.00 -17.30 -19.12
C PHE A 23 57.29 -16.21 -19.90
N LEU A 24 57.68 -15.93 -21.14
CA LEU A 24 56.98 -14.97 -21.99
C LEU A 24 55.57 -15.45 -22.33
N VAL A 25 55.42 -16.74 -22.65
CA VAL A 25 54.12 -17.35 -22.92
C VAL A 25 53.22 -17.32 -21.67
N ILE A 26 53.76 -17.70 -20.48
CA ILE A 26 53.03 -17.63 -19.24
C ILE A 26 52.58 -16.19 -18.95
N GLY A 27 53.49 -15.22 -19.09
CA GLY A 27 53.22 -13.81 -18.91
C GLY A 27 52.07 -13.32 -19.84
N LEU A 28 52.14 -13.75 -21.11
CA LEU A 28 51.11 -13.40 -22.09
C LEU A 28 49.74 -14.00 -21.74
N VAL A 29 49.73 -15.27 -21.29
CA VAL A 29 48.45 -15.91 -20.83
C VAL A 29 47.85 -15.16 -19.63
N ILE A 30 48.69 -14.77 -18.67
CA ILE A 30 48.26 -13.99 -17.52
C ILE A 30 47.68 -12.63 -17.96
N VAL A 31 48.35 -11.93 -18.86
CA VAL A 31 47.89 -10.65 -19.40
C VAL A 31 46.54 -10.80 -20.12
N VAL A 32 46.45 -11.82 -21.00
CA VAL A 32 45.16 -12.11 -21.70
C VAL A 32 44.07 -12.44 -20.72
N TYR A 33 44.33 -13.21 -19.65
CA TYR A 33 43.39 -13.52 -18.60
C TYR A 33 42.86 -12.25 -17.89
N PHE A 34 43.76 -11.33 -17.53
CA PHE A 34 43.39 -10.07 -16.91
C PHE A 34 42.59 -9.17 -17.84
N ILE A 35 42.99 -9.06 -19.13
CA ILE A 35 42.24 -8.28 -20.12
C ILE A 35 40.84 -8.88 -20.31
N TYR A 36 40.76 -10.20 -20.45
CA TYR A 36 39.48 -10.90 -20.58
C TYR A 36 38.56 -10.62 -19.38
N ASN A 37 39.02 -10.85 -18.14
CA ASN A 37 38.25 -10.59 -16.94
C ASN A 37 37.80 -9.12 -16.82
N TYR A 38 38.70 -8.19 -17.14
CA TYR A 38 38.38 -6.76 -17.12
C TYR A 38 37.32 -6.40 -18.15
N THR A 39 37.41 -6.92 -19.36
CA THR A 39 36.46 -6.69 -20.44
C THR A 39 35.08 -7.29 -20.11
N VAL A 40 35.06 -8.53 -19.61
CA VAL A 40 33.82 -9.22 -19.20
C VAL A 40 33.17 -8.48 -18.05
N SER A 41 33.94 -8.09 -17.02
CA SER A 41 33.39 -7.32 -15.89
C SER A 41 32.80 -5.99 -16.31
N ARG A 42 33.41 -5.28 -17.27
CA ARG A 42 32.86 -4.05 -17.83
C ARG A 42 31.62 -4.28 -18.67
N ALA A 43 31.61 -5.32 -19.50
CA ALA A 43 30.46 -5.64 -20.36
C ALA A 43 29.20 -6.04 -19.56
N ILE A 44 29.40 -6.75 -18.45
CA ILE A 44 28.30 -7.19 -17.59
C ILE A 44 27.84 -6.07 -16.64
N SER A 45 28.78 -5.17 -16.22
CA SER A 45 28.48 -4.09 -15.24
C SER A 45 27.56 -4.56 -14.12
N PRO A 46 27.96 -5.54 -13.28
CA PRO A 46 27.07 -6.22 -12.36
C PRO A 46 26.47 -5.25 -11.33
N VAL A 47 25.15 -5.26 -11.22
CA VAL A 47 24.39 -4.48 -10.25
C VAL A 47 23.76 -5.42 -9.23
N THR A 48 23.82 -5.04 -7.95
CA THR A 48 23.16 -5.81 -6.88
C THR A 48 21.72 -5.35 -6.75
N ILE A 49 20.78 -6.28 -6.87
CA ILE A 49 19.35 -6.02 -6.84
C ILE A 49 18.67 -6.86 -5.75
N PRO A 50 17.71 -6.30 -5.02
CA PRO A 50 16.88 -7.05 -4.09
C PRO A 50 15.88 -7.95 -4.81
N TYR A 51 15.63 -9.13 -4.23
CA TYR A 51 14.61 -10.08 -4.67
C TYR A 51 13.85 -10.65 -3.47
N SER A 52 12.66 -11.19 -3.69
CA SER A 52 11.84 -11.80 -2.64
C SER A 52 12.35 -13.22 -2.33
N THR A 53 12.63 -13.50 -1.05
CA THR A 53 13.08 -14.83 -0.58
C THR A 53 11.89 -15.78 -0.34
N LYS A 54 10.67 -15.23 -0.23
CA LYS A 54 9.43 -15.98 0.01
C LYS A 54 8.30 -15.37 -0.82
N MET A 55 7.21 -16.11 -0.97
CA MET A 55 5.99 -15.59 -1.58
C MET A 55 5.38 -14.51 -0.68
N LEU A 56 5.06 -13.36 -1.25
CA LEU A 56 4.40 -12.25 -0.57
C LEU A 56 3.04 -12.01 -1.21
N THR A 57 2.00 -12.06 -0.39
CA THR A 57 0.62 -11.82 -0.82
C THR A 57 0.26 -10.34 -0.68
N SER A 58 -0.85 -9.95 -1.30
CA SER A 58 -1.43 -8.61 -1.19
C SER A 58 -1.48 -8.13 0.27
N LYS A 59 -1.20 -6.86 0.50
CA LYS A 59 -1.21 -6.18 1.81
C LYS A 59 -0.19 -6.70 2.84
N THR A 60 0.68 -7.62 2.46
CA THR A 60 1.74 -8.13 3.35
C THR A 60 2.86 -7.11 3.50
N GLN A 61 3.26 -6.83 4.74
CA GLN A 61 4.44 -5.99 5.00
C GLN A 61 5.72 -6.72 4.60
N ILE A 62 6.60 -6.01 3.89
CA ILE A 62 7.87 -6.54 3.41
C ILE A 62 8.93 -6.35 4.49
N THR A 63 9.22 -7.43 5.20
CA THR A 63 10.18 -7.48 6.30
C THR A 63 11.59 -7.83 5.80
N ASN A 64 12.60 -7.59 6.64
CA ASN A 64 14.00 -7.78 6.26
C ASN A 64 14.35 -9.22 5.85
N ASP A 65 13.69 -10.21 6.43
CA ASP A 65 13.83 -11.64 6.13
C ASP A 65 13.24 -12.04 4.76
N ALA A 66 12.31 -11.23 4.25
CA ALA A 66 11.71 -11.42 2.94
C ALA A 66 12.57 -10.87 1.78
N ILE A 67 13.70 -10.19 2.07
CA ILE A 67 14.51 -9.52 1.05
C ILE A 67 15.89 -10.16 0.98
N GLY A 68 16.16 -10.87 -0.11
CA GLY A 68 17.48 -11.29 -0.53
C GLY A 68 18.13 -10.31 -1.50
N THR A 69 19.42 -10.51 -1.82
CA THR A 69 20.11 -9.71 -2.83
C THR A 69 20.87 -10.62 -3.80
N VAL A 70 20.85 -10.27 -5.09
CA VAL A 70 21.53 -11.01 -6.15
C VAL A 70 22.26 -10.03 -7.08
N LYS A 71 23.38 -10.46 -7.64
CA LYS A 71 24.11 -9.70 -8.66
C LYS A 71 23.62 -10.13 -10.05
N ILE A 72 23.15 -9.16 -10.81
CA ILE A 72 22.70 -9.36 -12.20
C ILE A 72 23.39 -8.40 -13.15
N SER A 73 23.28 -8.64 -14.46
CA SER A 73 23.84 -7.74 -15.47
C SER A 73 23.14 -6.38 -15.45
N GLY A 74 23.91 -5.30 -15.50
CA GLY A 74 23.39 -3.94 -15.59
C GLY A 74 22.54 -3.69 -16.84
N SER A 75 22.79 -4.41 -17.92
CA SER A 75 21.96 -4.33 -19.14
C SER A 75 20.52 -4.81 -18.90
N PHE A 76 20.32 -5.83 -18.06
CA PHE A 76 18.98 -6.26 -17.66
C PHE A 76 18.23 -5.18 -16.90
N VAL A 77 18.91 -4.47 -16.00
CA VAL A 77 18.31 -3.35 -15.22
C VAL A 77 17.87 -2.24 -16.16
N THR A 78 18.66 -1.93 -17.16
CA THR A 78 18.33 -0.91 -18.16
C THR A 78 17.12 -1.31 -19.01
N LEU A 79 17.03 -2.59 -19.40
CA LEU A 79 15.88 -3.13 -20.14
C LEU A 79 14.58 -3.16 -19.33
N SER A 80 14.69 -3.41 -18.01
CA SER A 80 13.52 -3.41 -17.09
C SER A 80 12.93 -2.03 -16.83
N GLY A 81 13.54 -0.98 -17.37
CA GLY A 81 13.07 0.39 -17.26
C GLY A 81 13.08 0.93 -15.81
N ASN A 82 12.31 1.97 -15.58
CA ASN A 82 12.23 2.63 -14.28
C ASN A 82 11.38 1.88 -13.22
N GLY A 83 10.75 0.76 -13.60
CA GLY A 83 9.86 0.00 -12.70
C GLY A 83 10.60 -0.84 -11.65
N LEU A 84 11.80 -1.31 -11.95
CA LEU A 84 12.56 -2.18 -11.05
C LEU A 84 13.17 -1.42 -9.88
N ILE A 85 12.94 -1.89 -8.65
CA ILE A 85 13.50 -1.27 -7.45
C ILE A 85 14.89 -1.86 -7.16
N GLN A 86 15.91 -1.01 -7.19
CA GLN A 86 17.30 -1.41 -7.01
C GLN A 86 17.79 -1.29 -5.57
N SER A 87 17.07 -0.57 -4.72
CA SER A 87 17.51 -0.31 -3.35
C SER A 87 16.65 -1.05 -2.34
N LYS A 88 17.28 -1.87 -1.49
CA LYS A 88 16.64 -2.56 -0.38
C LYS A 88 15.94 -1.57 0.58
N ALA A 89 16.53 -0.39 0.81
CA ALA A 89 15.96 0.61 1.70
C ALA A 89 14.61 1.17 1.23
N LYS A 90 14.33 1.11 -0.09
CA LYS A 90 13.04 1.54 -0.66
C LYS A 90 11.95 0.48 -0.60
N ILE A 91 12.29 -0.73 -0.16
CA ILE A 91 11.38 -1.89 -0.09
C ILE A 91 11.06 -2.24 1.36
N LEU A 92 12.04 -2.06 2.23
CA LEU A 92 11.94 -2.42 3.64
C LEU A 92 10.82 -1.61 4.31
N ASN A 93 9.94 -2.29 5.04
CA ASN A 93 8.75 -1.77 5.71
C ASN A 93 7.65 -1.24 4.77
N GLN A 94 7.80 -1.43 3.46
CA GLN A 94 6.73 -1.19 2.51
C GLN A 94 5.76 -2.38 2.48
N TYR A 95 4.67 -2.26 1.77
CA TYR A 95 3.63 -3.26 1.65
C TYR A 95 3.43 -3.68 0.19
N VAL A 96 2.98 -4.91 0.00
CA VAL A 96 2.53 -5.38 -1.33
C VAL A 96 1.21 -4.70 -1.66
N ALA A 97 1.12 -4.08 -2.82
CA ALA A 97 -0.07 -3.40 -3.29
C ALA A 97 -1.28 -4.34 -3.38
N GLU A 98 -2.48 -3.78 -3.24
CA GLU A 98 -3.72 -4.56 -3.32
C GLU A 98 -3.87 -5.18 -4.72
N GLY A 99 -4.23 -6.46 -4.78
CA GLY A 99 -4.33 -7.22 -6.02
C GLY A 99 -3.02 -7.77 -6.59
N TYR A 100 -1.87 -7.41 -6.01
CA TYR A 100 -0.57 -7.94 -6.41
C TYR A 100 -0.13 -9.10 -5.53
N GLN A 101 0.66 -9.99 -6.13
CA GLN A 101 1.42 -11.03 -5.43
C GLN A 101 2.85 -11.00 -5.94
N ILE A 102 3.83 -11.10 -5.05
CA ILE A 102 5.24 -11.17 -5.40
C ILE A 102 5.70 -12.61 -5.16
N PRO A 103 5.93 -13.40 -6.23
CA PRO A 103 6.39 -14.76 -6.09
C PRO A 103 7.76 -14.85 -5.42
N GLN A 104 8.06 -15.99 -4.80
CA GLN A 104 9.39 -16.29 -4.33
C GLN A 104 10.41 -16.20 -5.48
N ASN A 105 11.60 -15.66 -5.22
CA ASN A 105 12.68 -15.42 -6.18
C ASN A 105 12.35 -14.39 -7.29
N SER A 106 11.30 -13.58 -7.12
CA SER A 106 10.97 -12.47 -8.02
C SER A 106 11.61 -11.18 -7.59
N PHE A 107 11.86 -10.29 -8.54
CA PHE A 107 12.29 -8.92 -8.27
C PHE A 107 11.12 -8.04 -7.82
N PHE A 108 11.46 -6.94 -7.14
CA PHE A 108 10.50 -5.96 -6.68
C PHE A 108 10.29 -4.85 -7.71
N TYR A 109 9.03 -4.60 -8.07
CA TYR A 109 8.62 -3.55 -9.00
C TYR A 109 7.83 -2.47 -8.26
N LYS A 110 7.97 -1.22 -8.69
CA LYS A 110 7.32 -0.06 -8.05
C LYS A 110 5.80 -0.18 -7.99
N GLU A 111 5.20 -0.76 -9.02
CA GLU A 111 3.74 -0.94 -9.14
C GLU A 111 3.19 -1.96 -8.12
N ALA A 112 4.03 -2.89 -7.67
CA ALA A 112 3.65 -3.92 -6.71
C ALA A 112 3.90 -3.53 -5.26
N ILE A 113 4.45 -2.33 -4.99
CA ILE A 113 4.86 -1.88 -3.66
C ILE A 113 4.27 -0.52 -3.36
N VAL A 114 3.70 -0.39 -2.17
CA VAL A 114 3.04 0.82 -1.70
C VAL A 114 3.45 1.14 -0.27
N ASP A 115 3.32 2.41 0.09
CA ASP A 115 3.50 2.86 1.47
C ASP A 115 2.35 2.37 2.37
N GLU A 116 2.58 2.30 3.67
CA GLU A 116 1.57 1.91 4.67
C GLU A 116 0.25 2.69 4.53
N ASN A 117 0.33 3.97 4.21
CA ASN A 117 -0.83 4.84 4.05
C ASN A 117 -1.68 4.51 2.80
N GLN A 118 -1.09 3.81 1.83
CA GLN A 118 -1.75 3.40 0.59
C GLN A 118 -2.30 1.97 0.67
N VAL A 119 -1.93 1.22 1.71
CA VAL A 119 -2.55 -0.07 1.98
C VAL A 119 -3.92 0.19 2.55
N SER A 120 -4.93 -0.17 1.79
CA SER A 120 -6.30 -0.20 2.30
C SER A 120 -6.34 -1.09 3.55
N LYS A 121 -6.49 -0.48 4.74
CA LYS A 121 -6.59 -1.17 6.04
C LYS A 121 -7.85 -2.03 6.18
N THR A 122 -8.56 -2.25 5.10
CA THR A 122 -9.83 -2.98 5.06
C THR A 122 -9.64 -4.45 4.78
N SER A 123 -9.03 -5.16 5.70
CA SER A 123 -9.41 -6.54 5.93
C SER A 123 -10.55 -6.50 6.95
N PHE A 124 -11.74 -6.99 6.58
CA PHE A 124 -12.85 -7.17 7.54
C PHE A 124 -12.49 -8.15 8.68
N THR A 125 -11.33 -8.79 8.58
CA THR A 125 -10.77 -9.69 9.59
C THR A 125 -10.15 -8.95 10.79
N ASP A 126 -9.81 -7.68 10.65
CA ASP A 126 -9.18 -6.86 11.71
C ASP A 126 -10.18 -5.95 12.44
N LEU A 127 -11.48 -6.27 12.31
CA LEU A 127 -12.52 -5.54 13.06
C LEU A 127 -12.41 -5.82 14.55
N PRO A 128 -12.51 -4.80 15.41
CA PRO A 128 -12.69 -5.02 16.84
C PRO A 128 -13.94 -5.85 17.12
N ASP A 129 -13.92 -6.60 18.23
CA ASP A 129 -15.11 -7.28 18.73
C ASP A 129 -16.26 -6.29 18.91
N ASN A 130 -17.48 -6.73 18.57
CA ASN A 130 -18.70 -5.92 18.63
C ASN A 130 -18.77 -4.74 17.64
N TYR A 131 -17.98 -4.76 16.56
CA TYR A 131 -18.07 -3.81 15.47
C TYR A 131 -18.62 -4.46 14.21
N SER A 132 -19.36 -3.69 13.44
CA SER A 132 -19.89 -4.08 12.11
C SER A 132 -19.50 -3.08 11.05
N ILE A 133 -19.29 -3.57 9.83
CA ILE A 133 -19.03 -2.71 8.67
C ILE A 133 -20.34 -2.17 8.12
N TYR A 134 -20.39 -0.87 8.00
CA TYR A 134 -21.48 -0.18 7.33
C TYR A 134 -21.02 0.42 6.00
N ASN A 135 -21.87 0.35 4.99
CA ASN A 135 -21.66 0.96 3.69
C ASN A 135 -22.62 2.13 3.47
N LEU A 136 -22.09 3.35 3.51
CA LEU A 136 -22.85 4.56 3.25
C LEU A 136 -22.89 4.86 1.75
N PRO A 137 -24.07 4.93 1.11
CA PRO A 137 -24.18 5.41 -0.27
C PRO A 137 -23.78 6.89 -0.35
N VAL A 138 -22.91 7.23 -1.30
CA VAL A 138 -22.42 8.60 -1.50
C VAL A 138 -22.39 8.97 -2.97
N SER A 139 -22.10 10.22 -3.24
CA SER A 139 -21.89 10.77 -4.58
C SER A 139 -20.58 11.59 -4.60
N PHE A 140 -20.11 11.96 -5.78
CA PHE A 140 -19.00 12.88 -5.95
C PHE A 140 -19.21 14.18 -5.15
N HIS A 141 -20.44 14.69 -5.13
CA HIS A 141 -20.77 15.91 -4.39
C HIS A 141 -20.71 15.71 -2.87
N SER A 142 -21.31 14.63 -2.34
CA SER A 142 -21.32 14.37 -0.89
C SER A 142 -19.97 13.90 -0.33
N THR A 143 -19.02 13.55 -1.19
CA THR A 143 -17.62 13.26 -0.83
C THR A 143 -16.69 14.46 -1.03
N TYR A 144 -17.25 15.63 -1.30
CA TYR A 144 -16.50 16.88 -1.53
C TYR A 144 -15.44 16.72 -2.66
N GLY A 145 -15.86 16.11 -3.79
CA GLY A 145 -14.95 15.87 -4.90
C GLY A 145 -13.86 14.84 -4.60
N CYS A 146 -14.21 13.72 -3.98
CA CYS A 146 -13.28 12.67 -3.52
C CYS A 146 -12.30 13.12 -2.42
N SER A 147 -12.63 14.16 -1.64
CA SER A 147 -11.75 14.62 -0.56
C SER A 147 -11.83 13.78 0.71
N ILE A 148 -12.82 12.88 0.83
CA ILE A 148 -12.90 11.92 1.92
C ILE A 148 -12.08 10.69 1.54
N MET A 149 -10.96 10.50 2.22
CA MET A 149 -9.99 9.42 1.95
C MET A 149 -10.03 8.34 3.03
N PRO A 150 -9.60 7.10 2.74
CA PRO A 150 -9.34 6.10 3.76
C PRO A 150 -8.39 6.64 4.86
N GLY A 151 -8.71 6.36 6.12
CA GLY A 151 -8.01 6.91 7.27
C GLY A 151 -8.50 8.26 7.77
N ASN A 152 -9.27 9.01 6.98
CA ASN A 152 -9.90 10.23 7.45
C ASN A 152 -11.00 9.92 8.48
N TYR A 153 -11.31 10.91 9.32
CA TYR A 153 -12.46 10.87 10.22
C TYR A 153 -13.58 11.74 9.69
N ILE A 154 -14.81 11.23 9.79
CA ILE A 154 -16.04 11.91 9.39
C ILE A 154 -17.04 11.94 10.54
N ASP A 155 -17.91 12.92 10.50
CA ASP A 155 -19.16 12.95 11.26
C ASP A 155 -20.33 12.68 10.32
N LEU A 156 -21.37 12.04 10.82
CA LEU A 156 -22.62 11.85 10.07
C LEU A 156 -23.68 12.80 10.57
N TYR A 157 -24.24 13.58 9.68
CA TYR A 157 -25.42 14.41 9.92
C TYR A 157 -26.67 13.69 9.41
N PHE A 158 -27.70 13.72 10.23
CA PHE A 158 -29.00 13.20 9.88
C PHE A 158 -29.90 14.34 9.37
N LYS A 159 -30.45 14.15 8.19
CA LYS A 159 -31.42 15.07 7.60
C LYS A 159 -32.70 14.30 7.29
N ALA A 160 -33.81 14.78 7.81
CA ALA A 160 -35.12 14.21 7.55
C ALA A 160 -36.16 15.34 7.41
N LYS A 161 -37.27 15.03 6.74
CA LYS A 161 -38.41 15.90 6.70
C LYS A 161 -39.47 15.38 7.67
N ASP A 162 -39.78 16.14 8.72
CA ASP A 162 -40.88 15.82 9.63
C ASP A 162 -42.20 16.18 8.94
N THR A 163 -42.91 15.16 8.48
CA THR A 163 -44.21 15.33 7.80
C THR A 163 -45.40 15.43 8.78
N ASP A 164 -45.20 15.08 10.04
CA ASP A 164 -46.24 15.07 11.07
C ASP A 164 -46.44 16.46 11.74
N SER A 165 -45.43 17.29 11.61
CA SER A 165 -45.50 18.66 12.12
C SER A 165 -46.27 19.59 11.14
N PRO A 166 -47.15 20.44 11.63
CA PRO A 166 -47.76 21.49 10.80
C PRO A 166 -46.66 22.36 10.15
N GLY A 167 -46.57 22.33 8.81
CA GLY A 167 -45.60 23.11 8.07
C GLY A 167 -44.34 22.35 7.63
N SER A 168 -44.32 21.03 7.78
CA SER A 168 -43.17 20.17 7.29
C SER A 168 -41.80 20.68 7.70
N LYS A 169 -41.46 20.56 8.95
CA LYS A 169 -40.15 20.97 9.48
C LYS A 169 -39.02 20.04 8.98
N ILE A 170 -37.85 20.62 8.79
CA ILE A 170 -36.63 19.86 8.48
C ILE A 170 -35.89 19.60 9.79
N ILE A 171 -35.54 18.33 10.03
CA ILE A 171 -34.59 17.90 11.05
C ILE A 171 -33.21 17.87 10.37
N PHE A 172 -32.25 18.60 10.92
CA PHE A 172 -30.85 18.55 10.45
C PHE A 172 -29.95 18.67 11.66
N GLU A 173 -29.37 17.55 12.07
CA GLU A 173 -28.61 17.46 13.32
C GLU A 173 -27.40 16.55 13.16
N LEU A 174 -26.36 16.79 13.97
CA LEU A 174 -25.24 15.88 14.12
C LEU A 174 -25.75 14.56 14.73
N PHE A 175 -25.54 13.46 14.04
CA PHE A 175 -26.07 12.15 14.40
C PHE A 175 -25.02 11.25 15.07
N ILE A 176 -23.94 10.98 14.36
CA ILE A 176 -22.83 10.15 14.85
C ILE A 176 -21.54 10.90 14.61
N LYS A 177 -20.65 10.87 15.59
CA LYS A 177 -19.36 11.55 15.51
C LYS A 177 -18.19 10.56 15.47
N SER A 178 -17.07 11.02 14.93
CA SER A 178 -15.78 10.35 15.00
C SER A 178 -15.74 8.98 14.35
N ILE A 179 -16.18 8.86 13.11
CA ILE A 179 -16.14 7.62 12.35
C ILE A 179 -14.89 7.62 11.46
N GLN A 180 -14.06 6.58 11.58
CA GLN A 180 -12.93 6.40 10.67
C GLN A 180 -13.37 5.76 9.36
N VAL A 181 -13.02 6.39 8.25
CA VAL A 181 -13.24 5.86 6.90
C VAL A 181 -12.23 4.75 6.61
N TYR A 182 -12.73 3.58 6.25
CA TYR A 182 -11.88 2.45 5.90
C TYR A 182 -11.60 2.40 4.41
N LYS A 183 -12.64 2.58 3.58
CA LYS A 183 -12.54 2.44 2.13
C LYS A 183 -13.57 3.32 1.43
N VAL A 184 -13.21 3.85 0.26
CA VAL A 184 -14.14 4.55 -0.63
C VAL A 184 -14.09 3.86 -1.99
N VAL A 185 -15.24 3.39 -2.47
CA VAL A 185 -15.30 2.61 -3.70
C VAL A 185 -16.29 3.19 -4.69
N ASP A 186 -16.07 2.86 -5.95
CA ASP A 186 -17.00 3.13 -7.04
C ASP A 186 -18.17 2.12 -7.09
N LYS A 187 -18.98 2.20 -8.13
CA LYS A 187 -20.11 1.28 -8.37
C LYS A 187 -19.70 -0.18 -8.62
N GLU A 188 -18.44 -0.43 -9.03
CA GLU A 188 -17.88 -1.74 -9.31
C GLU A 188 -17.15 -2.33 -8.09
N GLY A 189 -17.08 -1.57 -6.99
CA GLY A 189 -16.39 -1.97 -5.76
C GLY A 189 -14.88 -1.74 -5.79
N VAL A 190 -14.39 -1.03 -6.82
CA VAL A 190 -12.98 -0.67 -6.95
C VAL A 190 -12.68 0.55 -6.09
N ASP A 191 -11.54 0.54 -5.39
CA ASP A 191 -11.09 1.66 -4.57
C ASP A 191 -10.81 2.87 -5.46
N VAL A 192 -11.49 4.00 -5.19
CA VAL A 192 -11.37 5.22 -6.02
C VAL A 192 -9.97 5.85 -5.97
N PHE A 193 -9.16 5.51 -4.99
CA PHE A 193 -7.79 6.00 -4.84
C PHE A 193 -6.73 5.04 -5.44
N SER A 194 -7.14 3.89 -5.98
CA SER A 194 -6.27 2.91 -6.63
C SER A 194 -6.16 3.11 -8.15
N TYR A 195 -6.92 4.02 -8.74
CA TYR A 195 -6.85 4.29 -10.18
C TYR A 195 -5.50 4.91 -10.55
N ALA A 196 -4.84 4.33 -11.56
CA ALA A 196 -3.65 4.91 -12.14
C ALA A 196 -4.00 6.18 -12.94
N ASP A 197 -3.07 7.16 -12.95
CA ASP A 197 -3.21 8.40 -13.73
C ASP A 197 -3.59 8.08 -15.19
N GLY A 198 -4.78 8.50 -15.62
CA GLY A 198 -5.24 8.44 -17.00
C GLY A 198 -6.40 7.51 -17.33
N ASP A 199 -6.85 6.61 -16.42
CA ASP A 199 -7.83 5.56 -16.77
C ASP A 199 -9.21 5.99 -16.43
N LYS A 200 -9.85 6.70 -15.97
CA LYS A 200 -11.20 7.17 -15.65
C LYS A 200 -11.18 8.11 -14.44
N GLU A 201 -12.01 9.12 -14.46
CA GLU A 201 -12.28 9.90 -13.26
C GLU A 201 -12.96 8.99 -12.22
N PRO A 202 -12.37 8.82 -11.03
CA PRO A 202 -12.95 7.99 -9.98
C PRO A 202 -14.25 8.64 -9.48
N VAL A 203 -15.35 7.88 -9.52
CA VAL A 203 -16.67 8.34 -9.06
C VAL A 203 -17.03 7.54 -7.81
N PRO A 204 -16.91 8.11 -6.60
CA PRO A 204 -17.24 7.43 -5.37
C PRO A 204 -18.73 7.08 -5.33
N LYS A 205 -19.04 5.88 -4.87
CA LYS A 205 -20.39 5.36 -4.73
C LYS A 205 -20.71 4.92 -3.32
N TYR A 206 -19.73 4.38 -2.60
CA TYR A 206 -19.88 3.92 -1.22
C TYR A 206 -18.66 4.27 -0.39
N ILE A 207 -18.92 4.72 0.84
CA ILE A 207 -17.91 4.80 1.90
C ILE A 207 -18.15 3.62 2.85
N TYR A 208 -17.10 2.89 3.17
CA TYR A 208 -17.09 1.80 4.14
C TYR A 208 -16.42 2.26 5.42
N PHE A 209 -17.05 1.98 6.55
CA PHE A 209 -16.52 2.26 7.86
C PHE A 209 -17.03 1.24 8.89
N ALA A 210 -16.27 1.06 9.98
CA ALA A 210 -16.69 0.22 11.09
C ALA A 210 -17.30 1.06 12.21
N VAL A 211 -18.38 0.56 12.78
CA VAL A 211 -19.05 1.16 13.93
C VAL A 211 -19.47 0.08 14.92
N PRO A 212 -19.63 0.43 16.23
CA PRO A 212 -20.25 -0.47 17.20
C PRO A 212 -21.58 -1.03 16.71
N ASN A 213 -21.91 -2.26 17.06
CA ASN A 213 -23.13 -2.94 16.59
C ASN A 213 -24.41 -2.16 16.88
N GLU A 214 -24.47 -1.47 18.03
CA GLU A 214 -25.63 -0.62 18.39
C GLU A 214 -25.81 0.54 17.38
N ILE A 215 -24.71 1.18 17.00
CA ILE A 215 -24.72 2.25 16.00
C ILE A 215 -25.03 1.69 14.61
N PHE A 216 -24.51 0.50 14.28
CA PHE A 216 -24.82 -0.17 13.02
C PHE A 216 -26.33 -0.44 12.89
N GLU A 217 -26.97 -0.98 13.93
CA GLU A 217 -28.40 -1.22 13.94
C GLU A 217 -29.19 0.11 13.79
N LEU A 218 -28.78 1.14 14.51
CA LEU A 218 -29.41 2.45 14.44
C LEU A 218 -29.31 3.07 13.03
N LEU A 219 -28.15 2.95 12.38
CA LEU A 219 -27.95 3.37 10.99
C LEU A 219 -28.88 2.63 10.02
N ARG A 220 -29.02 1.29 10.19
CA ARG A 220 -29.91 0.48 9.37
C ARG A 220 -31.39 0.82 9.59
N LYS A 221 -31.77 1.13 10.83
CA LYS A 221 -33.11 1.64 11.14
C LYS A 221 -33.34 3.00 10.51
N ALA A 222 -32.39 3.91 10.61
CA ALA A 222 -32.45 5.25 10.02
C ALA A 222 -32.71 5.21 8.50
N GLU A 223 -32.07 4.29 7.77
CA GLU A 223 -32.32 4.11 6.32
C GLU A 223 -33.78 3.71 5.97
N LYS A 224 -34.49 3.12 6.90
CA LYS A 224 -35.83 2.53 6.70
C LYS A 224 -36.96 3.36 7.29
N VAL A 225 -36.65 4.47 7.92
CA VAL A 225 -37.71 5.37 8.44
C VAL A 225 -38.65 5.78 7.31
N PRO A 226 -39.95 5.49 7.39
CA PRO A 226 -40.87 5.60 6.24
C PRO A 226 -41.28 7.03 5.90
N LYS A 227 -40.91 8.02 6.73
CA LYS A 227 -41.35 9.40 6.60
C LYS A 227 -40.31 10.29 5.93
N GLY A 228 -40.66 10.77 4.75
CA GLY A 228 -39.88 11.77 4.01
C GLY A 228 -38.61 11.29 3.37
N SER A 229 -37.86 12.20 2.79
CA SER A 229 -36.53 11.91 2.28
C SER A 229 -35.49 11.96 3.42
N ILE A 230 -34.93 10.82 3.79
CA ILE A 230 -33.84 10.77 4.73
C ILE A 230 -32.56 10.82 3.98
N GLU A 231 -31.63 11.59 4.50
CA GLU A 231 -30.26 11.72 3.97
C GLU A 231 -29.27 11.66 5.13
N ILE A 232 -28.31 10.73 5.06
CA ILE A 232 -27.18 10.67 5.98
C ILE A 232 -26.00 11.31 5.25
N ILE A 233 -25.51 12.41 5.77
CA ILE A 233 -24.51 13.25 5.12
C ILE A 233 -23.19 13.10 5.84
N PRO A 234 -22.15 12.57 5.18
CA PRO A 234 -20.80 12.52 5.75
C PRO A 234 -20.14 13.91 5.68
N VAL A 235 -19.57 14.35 6.79
CA VAL A 235 -18.84 15.62 6.88
C VAL A 235 -17.42 15.33 7.37
N PRO A 236 -16.38 15.63 6.59
CA PRO A 236 -15.01 15.33 6.97
C PRO A 236 -14.54 16.21 8.13
N ARG A 237 -13.78 15.62 9.05
CA ARG A 237 -13.02 16.34 10.05
C ARG A 237 -11.67 16.79 9.51
N ASN A 238 -11.04 17.77 10.18
CA ASN A 238 -9.73 18.24 9.77
C ASN A 238 -8.65 17.15 9.96
N ALA A 239 -7.52 17.29 9.26
CA ALA A 239 -6.44 16.31 9.29
C ALA A 239 -5.80 16.12 10.68
N GLY A 240 -5.75 17.18 11.51
CA GLY A 240 -5.20 17.10 12.86
C GLY A 240 -6.05 16.27 13.83
N TYR A 241 -7.31 16.02 13.50
CA TYR A 241 -8.19 15.16 14.31
C TYR A 241 -7.71 13.70 14.34
N SER A 242 -7.06 13.24 13.29
CA SER A 242 -6.54 11.87 13.19
C SER A 242 -5.41 11.57 14.18
N GLU A 243 -4.74 12.59 14.74
CA GLU A 243 -3.66 12.42 15.71
C GLU A 243 -4.18 12.00 17.11
N ASN A 244 -5.40 12.41 17.44
CA ASN A 244 -6.03 12.04 18.73
C ASN A 244 -7.56 11.95 18.58
N PRO A 245 -8.07 10.91 17.90
CA PRO A 245 -9.50 10.77 17.63
C PRO A 245 -10.28 10.39 18.89
N GLU A 246 -11.48 10.93 19.02
CA GLU A 246 -12.46 10.49 20.01
C GLU A 246 -13.07 9.13 19.61
N GLU A 247 -13.75 8.47 20.54
CA GLU A 247 -14.52 7.27 20.24
C GLU A 247 -15.73 7.58 19.35
N THR A 248 -16.13 6.61 18.53
CA THR A 248 -17.34 6.70 17.73
C THR A 248 -18.56 6.62 18.63
N THR A 249 -19.37 7.68 18.66
CA THR A 249 -20.54 7.76 19.55
C THR A 249 -21.73 8.44 18.87
N ILE A 250 -22.94 8.16 19.37
CA ILE A 250 -24.15 8.91 19.03
C ILE A 250 -24.00 10.30 19.61
N ALA A 251 -24.18 11.33 18.77
CA ALA A 251 -23.98 12.72 19.17
C ALA A 251 -25.26 13.40 19.63
N ASN A 252 -26.44 12.89 19.25
CA ASN A 252 -27.73 13.51 19.55
C ASN A 252 -28.79 12.46 19.87
N GLU A 253 -29.13 12.33 21.15
CA GLU A 253 -30.18 11.42 21.63
C GLU A 253 -31.57 11.75 21.06
N ALA A 254 -31.84 12.98 20.66
CA ALA A 254 -33.14 13.32 20.08
C ALA A 254 -33.31 12.72 18.68
N VAL A 255 -32.22 12.62 17.89
CA VAL A 255 -32.23 11.92 16.61
C VAL A 255 -32.37 10.42 16.81
N GLU A 256 -31.67 9.85 17.77
CA GLU A 256 -31.81 8.45 18.14
C GLU A 256 -33.24 8.11 18.52
N ASN A 257 -33.83 8.85 19.46
CA ASN A 257 -35.20 8.66 19.90
C ASN A 257 -36.21 8.84 18.75
N PHE A 258 -35.96 9.79 17.83
CA PHE A 258 -36.79 9.95 16.64
C PHE A 258 -36.78 8.69 15.77
N ILE A 259 -35.56 8.13 15.48
CA ILE A 259 -35.42 6.92 14.68
C ILE A 259 -36.09 5.74 15.36
N LEU A 260 -35.87 5.56 16.67
CA LEU A 260 -36.42 4.47 17.46
C LEU A 260 -37.95 4.54 17.53
N SER A 261 -38.54 5.73 17.61
CA SER A 261 -39.99 5.92 17.62
C SER A 261 -40.70 5.52 16.31
N GLN A 262 -39.91 5.40 15.22
CA GLN A 262 -40.41 4.99 13.90
C GLN A 262 -40.21 3.48 13.62
N THR A 263 -39.70 2.74 14.58
CA THR A 263 -39.41 1.30 14.43
C THR A 263 -40.22 0.50 15.47
N GLU A 264 -40.77 -0.65 15.06
CA GLU A 264 -41.35 -1.62 15.97
C GLU A 264 -40.32 -2.66 16.41
N TYR A 265 -40.34 -2.99 17.68
CA TYR A 265 -39.57 -4.10 18.21
C TYR A 265 -40.42 -5.37 18.15
N ILE A 266 -39.84 -6.45 17.58
CA ILE A 266 -40.43 -7.79 17.73
C ILE A 266 -40.09 -8.23 19.14
N ALA A 267 -41.09 -8.35 20.01
CA ALA A 267 -40.88 -8.94 21.33
C ALA A 267 -40.57 -10.44 21.18
N ASP A 268 -39.56 -10.92 21.88
CA ASP A 268 -39.18 -12.34 21.95
C ASP A 268 -40.29 -13.18 22.64
#